data_fdd4ae8c77fde50f6fd72f5500b6a27a
#
_entry.id   fdd4ae8c77fde50f6fd72f5500b6a27a
#
_cell.length_a   1.000
_cell.length_b   1.000
_cell.length_c   1.000
_cell.angle_alpha   90.00
_cell.angle_beta   90.00
_cell.angle_gamma   90.00
#
_symmetry.space_group_name_H-M   'P 1'
#
loop_
_entity.id
_entity.type
_entity.pdbx_description
1 polymer ?
#
loop_
_entity_poly.entity_id
_entity_poly.type
_entity_poly.pdbx_seq_one_letter_code
_entity_poly.pdbx_strand_id
1 'polypeptide(L)'
;QEHARTSAGSTLWIPLVRRVRQPFLGQWALPGGGLRADHSLEQSAYVALESTTSLHPRYLEQLYTFGDPARSHGGLPMVSIVYWALVDDLNGQLGQSIDDNVKWFPVDDLPELAFDHGDIVDYALSRLRGKIEYPQIVTRLVGERFTLSQLHDVYEAVAGQSIDLANFRRKMLASGQLEDLSLIHI
;
A
#
# COMPACT_ATOMS: atom_id res chain seq x y z
N GLN A 1 13.37 19.91 29.65
CA GLN A 1 12.55 18.69 29.38
C GLN A 1 12.76 18.32 27.93
N GLU A 2 13.74 17.46 27.70
CA GLU A 2 14.00 16.85 26.39
C GLU A 2 12.89 15.89 26.08
N HIS A 3 12.10 16.20 25.05
CA HIS A 3 11.20 15.22 24.43
C HIS A 3 12.08 14.23 23.65
N ALA A 4 12.19 13.02 24.20
CA ALA A 4 12.74 11.90 23.47
C ALA A 4 11.98 11.75 22.15
N ARG A 5 12.62 12.06 21.03
CA ARG A 5 12.20 11.64 19.71
C ARG A 5 12.34 10.11 19.66
N THR A 6 11.27 9.42 19.95
CA THR A 6 11.12 8.02 19.55
C THR A 6 11.30 8.02 18.04
N SER A 7 12.28 7.31 17.54
CA SER A 7 12.43 7.04 16.11
C SER A 7 11.22 6.22 15.70
N ALA A 8 10.15 6.89 15.27
CA ALA A 8 9.06 6.24 14.60
C ALA A 8 9.66 5.74 13.28
N GLY A 9 9.91 4.44 13.19
CA GLY A 9 10.29 3.80 11.96
C GLY A 9 9.25 4.13 10.87
N SER A 10 9.68 4.19 9.64
CA SER A 10 8.78 4.36 8.50
C SER A 10 7.72 3.27 8.54
N THR A 11 6.45 3.62 8.35
CA THR A 11 5.34 2.65 8.30
C THR A 11 4.55 2.82 7.01
N LEU A 12 3.92 1.73 6.57
CA LEU A 12 3.00 1.76 5.44
C LEU A 12 1.63 2.27 5.90
N TRP A 13 0.97 3.01 5.02
CA TRP A 13 -0.38 3.52 5.25
C TRP A 13 -1.32 3.02 4.16
N ILE A 14 -2.56 2.74 4.52
CA ILE A 14 -3.59 2.37 3.55
C ILE A 14 -4.83 3.25 3.72
N PRO A 15 -5.48 3.65 2.62
CA PRO A 15 -6.76 4.32 2.69
C PRO A 15 -7.85 3.30 2.96
N LEU A 16 -8.71 3.58 3.93
CA LEU A 16 -9.90 2.79 4.22
C LEU A 16 -11.15 3.64 4.02
N VAL A 17 -12.23 2.98 3.65
CA VAL A 17 -13.54 3.58 3.38
C VAL A 17 -14.51 3.15 4.45
N ARG A 18 -15.25 4.07 5.03
CA ARG A 18 -16.32 3.76 5.97
C ARG A 18 -17.56 3.32 5.21
N ARG A 19 -18.08 2.14 5.52
CA ARG A 19 -19.25 1.59 4.86
C ARG A 19 -20.52 2.36 5.23
N VAL A 20 -21.28 2.73 4.21
CA VAL A 20 -22.55 3.46 4.36
C VAL A 20 -23.78 2.57 4.10
N ARG A 21 -23.57 1.25 3.89
CA ARG A 21 -24.65 0.26 3.61
C ARG A 21 -24.40 -1.05 4.35
N GLN A 22 -25.49 -1.78 4.61
CA GLN A 22 -25.42 -3.14 5.09
C GLN A 22 -24.87 -4.09 3.99
N PRO A 23 -24.25 -5.21 4.38
CA PRO A 23 -23.80 -5.57 5.73
C PRO A 23 -22.62 -4.72 6.18
N PHE A 24 -22.31 -4.73 7.48
CA PHE A 24 -21.17 -4.01 8.09
C PHE A 24 -21.26 -2.47 7.99
N LEU A 25 -22.47 -1.91 8.08
CA LEU A 25 -22.67 -0.45 8.11
C LEU A 25 -21.80 0.20 9.20
N GLY A 26 -21.05 1.24 8.84
CA GLY A 26 -20.19 1.99 9.75
C GLY A 26 -18.80 1.41 9.97
N GLN A 27 -18.52 0.17 9.56
CA GLN A 27 -17.18 -0.43 9.63
C GLN A 27 -16.29 0.07 8.48
N TRP A 28 -14.99 -0.02 8.70
CA TRP A 28 -13.99 0.30 7.71
C TRP A 28 -13.76 -0.87 6.74
N ALA A 29 -13.47 -0.55 5.50
CA ALA A 29 -13.26 -1.52 4.44
C ALA A 29 -12.19 -1.02 3.45
N LEU A 30 -11.60 -1.93 2.69
CA LEU A 30 -10.77 -1.56 1.55
C LEU A 30 -11.63 -0.85 0.48
N PRO A 31 -11.07 0.15 -0.23
CA PRO A 31 -11.72 0.74 -1.39
C PRO A 31 -12.05 -0.33 -2.42
N GLY A 32 -13.21 -0.24 -3.03
CA GLY A 32 -13.62 -1.21 -4.04
C GLY A 32 -14.98 -0.90 -4.63
N GLY A 33 -15.32 -1.59 -5.70
CA GLY A 33 -16.59 -1.43 -6.40
C GLY A 33 -16.96 -2.67 -7.21
N GLY A 34 -18.16 -2.66 -7.76
CA GLY A 34 -18.60 -3.71 -8.66
C GLY A 34 -17.88 -3.64 -10.01
N LEU A 35 -17.74 -4.79 -10.65
CA LEU A 35 -17.25 -4.88 -12.02
C LEU A 35 -18.20 -4.14 -12.97
N ARG A 36 -17.63 -3.34 -13.85
CA ARG A 36 -18.38 -2.61 -14.88
C ARG A 36 -18.30 -3.37 -16.21
N ALA A 37 -19.43 -3.47 -16.90
CA ALA A 37 -19.50 -4.22 -18.16
C ALA A 37 -18.66 -3.59 -19.29
N ASP A 38 -18.40 -2.29 -19.21
CA ASP A 38 -17.68 -1.49 -20.20
C ASP A 38 -16.19 -1.27 -19.86
N HIS A 39 -15.71 -1.85 -18.76
CA HIS A 39 -14.33 -1.71 -18.30
C HIS A 39 -13.63 -3.06 -18.18
N SER A 40 -12.32 -3.08 -18.41
CA SER A 40 -11.48 -4.20 -17.99
C SER A 40 -11.43 -4.30 -16.45
N LEU A 41 -10.94 -5.42 -15.93
CA LEU A 41 -10.75 -5.61 -14.48
C LEU A 41 -9.85 -4.52 -13.89
N GLU A 42 -8.74 -4.23 -14.54
CA GLU A 42 -7.78 -3.21 -14.13
C GLU A 42 -8.40 -1.80 -14.18
N GLN A 43 -9.12 -1.47 -15.25
CA GLN A 43 -9.83 -0.20 -15.35
C GLN A 43 -10.90 -0.05 -14.26
N SER A 44 -11.63 -1.12 -13.96
CA SER A 44 -12.65 -1.11 -12.89
C SER A 44 -12.00 -0.87 -11.52
N ALA A 45 -10.85 -1.49 -11.25
CA ALA A 45 -10.10 -1.28 -10.02
C ALA A 45 -9.57 0.17 -9.93
N TYR A 46 -9.03 0.69 -11.03
CA TYR A 46 -8.53 2.05 -11.10
C TYR A 46 -9.63 3.08 -10.83
N VAL A 47 -10.78 2.97 -11.50
CA VAL A 47 -11.93 3.86 -11.30
C VAL A 47 -12.48 3.76 -9.88
N ALA A 48 -12.53 2.56 -9.29
CA ALA A 48 -12.97 2.38 -7.92
C ALA A 48 -12.03 3.06 -6.92
N LEU A 49 -10.72 2.94 -7.11
CA LEU A 49 -9.72 3.60 -6.28
C LEU A 49 -9.80 5.13 -6.41
N GLU A 50 -9.76 5.64 -7.63
CA GLU A 50 -9.81 7.07 -7.91
C GLU A 50 -11.06 7.73 -7.36
N SER A 51 -12.24 7.17 -7.65
CA SER A 51 -13.52 7.73 -7.21
C SER A 51 -13.68 7.74 -5.69
N THR A 52 -12.97 6.87 -4.99
CA THR A 52 -13.10 6.71 -3.54
C THR A 52 -12.03 7.47 -2.78
N THR A 53 -10.80 7.49 -3.29
CA THR A 53 -9.64 7.99 -2.56
C THR A 53 -8.95 9.17 -3.25
N SER A 54 -9.36 9.53 -4.47
CA SER A 54 -8.67 10.50 -5.33
C SER A 54 -7.21 10.16 -5.62
N LEU A 55 -6.81 8.91 -5.45
CA LEU A 55 -5.47 8.43 -5.74
C LEU A 55 -5.35 8.03 -7.21
N HIS A 56 -4.23 8.41 -7.83
CA HIS A 56 -3.92 8.13 -9.23
C HIS A 56 -2.58 7.37 -9.33
N PRO A 57 -2.54 6.08 -8.95
CA PRO A 57 -1.30 5.32 -9.06
C PRO A 57 -0.91 5.17 -10.54
N ARG A 58 0.38 5.25 -10.82
CA ARG A 58 0.90 5.04 -12.18
C ARG A 58 0.79 3.59 -12.64
N TYR A 59 0.65 2.67 -11.70
CA TYR A 59 0.64 1.25 -11.95
C TYR A 59 -0.20 0.52 -10.91
N LEU A 60 -1.08 -0.37 -11.37
CA LEU A 60 -1.82 -1.33 -10.55
C LEU A 60 -1.37 -2.74 -10.92
N GLU A 61 -1.03 -3.54 -9.93
CA GLU A 61 -0.73 -4.96 -10.10
C GLU A 61 -1.81 -5.80 -9.44
N GLN A 62 -2.28 -6.84 -10.12
CA GLN A 62 -3.20 -7.77 -9.50
C GLN A 62 -2.49 -8.52 -8.38
N LEU A 63 -3.03 -8.40 -7.18
CA LEU A 63 -2.50 -9.08 -6.00
C LEU A 63 -2.92 -10.55 -5.99
N TYR A 64 -4.21 -10.80 -5.94
CA TYR A 64 -4.80 -12.13 -5.86
C TYR A 64 -6.31 -12.07 -6.11
N THR A 65 -6.91 -13.25 -6.31
CA THR A 65 -8.37 -13.43 -6.41
C THR A 65 -8.88 -14.20 -5.20
N PHE A 66 -9.75 -13.58 -4.42
CA PHE A 66 -10.34 -14.14 -3.22
C PHE A 66 -11.76 -14.63 -3.54
N GLY A 67 -12.02 -15.91 -3.37
CA GLY A 67 -13.29 -16.52 -3.75
C GLY A 67 -13.76 -17.62 -2.78
N ASP A 68 -13.29 -17.60 -1.52
CA ASP A 68 -13.75 -18.56 -0.53
C ASP A 68 -15.26 -18.45 -0.30
N PRO A 69 -16.02 -19.57 -0.24
CA PRO A 69 -17.46 -19.55 -0.01
C PRO A 69 -17.87 -18.82 1.28
N ALA A 70 -17.06 -18.87 2.32
CA ALA A 70 -17.33 -18.21 3.60
C ALA A 70 -17.43 -16.68 3.47
N ARG A 71 -16.79 -16.07 2.45
CA ARG A 71 -16.84 -14.63 2.18
C ARG A 71 -18.26 -14.10 1.93
N SER A 72 -19.13 -14.96 1.42
CA SER A 72 -20.47 -14.57 0.98
C SER A 72 -21.46 -14.34 2.12
N HIS A 73 -21.10 -14.67 3.36
CA HIS A 73 -21.95 -14.54 4.55
C HIS A 73 -23.40 -15.04 4.33
N GLY A 74 -23.57 -16.16 3.60
CA GLY A 74 -24.87 -16.72 3.25
C GLY A 74 -25.61 -16.05 2.11
N GLY A 75 -25.00 -15.06 1.44
CA GLY A 75 -25.52 -14.44 0.22
C GLY A 75 -25.08 -15.14 -1.07
N LEU A 76 -25.16 -14.42 -2.18
CA LEU A 76 -24.65 -14.92 -3.45
C LEU A 76 -23.13 -15.12 -3.39
N PRO A 77 -22.59 -16.15 -4.06
CA PRO A 77 -21.15 -16.35 -4.15
C PRO A 77 -20.46 -15.08 -4.67
N MET A 78 -19.46 -14.62 -3.93
CA MET A 78 -18.74 -13.39 -4.23
C MET A 78 -17.26 -13.68 -4.47
N VAL A 79 -16.74 -13.15 -5.56
CA VAL A 79 -15.32 -13.18 -5.90
C VAL A 79 -14.79 -11.76 -5.91
N SER A 80 -13.69 -11.51 -5.21
CA SER A 80 -12.98 -10.24 -5.25
C SER A 80 -11.64 -10.41 -5.94
N ILE A 81 -11.43 -9.62 -6.98
CA ILE A 81 -10.15 -9.51 -7.66
C ILE A 81 -9.47 -8.28 -7.08
N VAL A 82 -8.39 -8.49 -6.34
CA VAL A 82 -7.71 -7.44 -5.60
C VAL A 82 -6.51 -6.96 -6.39
N TYR A 83 -6.40 -5.65 -6.50
CA TYR A 83 -5.26 -4.93 -7.05
C TYR A 83 -4.56 -4.16 -5.94
N TRP A 84 -3.27 -3.95 -6.11
CA TRP A 84 -2.48 -3.11 -5.23
C TRP A 84 -1.59 -2.16 -6.01
N ALA A 85 -1.26 -1.04 -5.38
CA ALA A 85 -0.29 -0.08 -5.84
C ALA A 85 0.45 0.47 -4.64
N LEU A 86 1.66 0.91 -4.85
CA LEU A 86 2.37 1.75 -3.90
C LEU A 86 2.45 3.16 -4.48
N VAL A 87 2.16 4.13 -3.65
CA VAL A 87 2.21 5.54 -3.99
C VAL A 87 3.04 6.27 -2.95
N ASP A 88 3.83 7.24 -3.38
CA ASP A 88 4.53 8.12 -2.45
C ASP A 88 3.56 9.11 -1.81
N ASP A 89 3.85 9.50 -0.58
CA ASP A 89 3.16 10.62 0.06
C ASP A 89 3.68 11.96 -0.48
N LEU A 90 3.44 12.20 -1.76
CA LEU A 90 3.91 13.40 -2.46
C LEU A 90 3.31 14.70 -1.91
N ASN A 91 2.22 14.61 -1.14
CA ASN A 91 1.45 15.77 -0.69
C ASN A 91 1.27 15.85 0.84
N GLY A 92 1.92 14.99 1.62
CA GLY A 92 1.78 14.98 3.08
C GLY A 92 0.35 14.63 3.56
N GLN A 93 -0.36 13.79 2.81
CA GLN A 93 -1.75 13.45 3.11
C GLN A 93 -1.90 12.25 4.07
N LEU A 94 -0.81 11.55 4.34
CA LEU A 94 -0.82 10.40 5.25
C LEU A 94 -1.30 10.81 6.65
N GLY A 95 -2.18 10.02 7.20
CA GLY A 95 -2.79 10.29 8.51
C GLY A 95 -3.90 11.34 8.50
N GLN A 96 -4.18 11.99 7.37
CA GLN A 96 -5.29 12.91 7.25
C GLN A 96 -6.57 12.21 6.79
N SER A 97 -7.70 12.82 7.10
CA SER A 97 -8.99 12.41 6.54
C SER A 97 -9.11 12.96 5.12
N ILE A 98 -9.39 12.09 4.15
CA ILE A 98 -9.65 12.53 2.77
C ILE A 98 -11.06 13.16 2.71
N ASP A 99 -12.01 12.52 3.36
CA ASP A 99 -13.35 13.02 3.64
C ASP A 99 -13.92 12.35 4.91
N ASP A 100 -15.19 12.53 5.22
CA ASP A 100 -15.83 11.93 6.41
C ASP A 100 -15.83 10.39 6.39
N ASN A 101 -15.75 9.79 5.21
CA ASN A 101 -15.83 8.36 5.00
C ASN A 101 -14.53 7.73 4.49
N VAL A 102 -13.46 8.49 4.29
CA VAL A 102 -12.17 7.99 3.80
C VAL A 102 -11.03 8.51 4.65
N LYS A 103 -10.28 7.60 5.26
CA LYS A 103 -9.13 7.93 6.11
C LYS A 103 -7.95 7.03 5.82
N TRP A 104 -6.76 7.58 6.04
CA TRP A 104 -5.51 6.83 6.04
C TRP A 104 -5.28 6.20 7.41
N PHE A 105 -4.88 4.93 7.41
CA PHE A 105 -4.51 4.18 8.61
C PHE A 105 -3.13 3.56 8.44
N PRO A 106 -2.30 3.57 9.49
CA PRO A 106 -1.07 2.81 9.48
C PRO A 106 -1.39 1.31 9.48
N VAL A 107 -0.67 0.51 8.71
CA VAL A 107 -0.94 -0.94 8.60
C VAL A 107 -0.72 -1.69 9.91
N ASP A 108 0.05 -1.12 10.83
CA ASP A 108 0.34 -1.69 12.14
C ASP A 108 -0.73 -1.37 13.20
N ASP A 109 -1.70 -0.48 12.88
CA ASP A 109 -2.78 -0.07 13.77
C ASP A 109 -4.09 0.10 12.99
N LEU A 110 -4.54 -1.01 12.39
CA LEU A 110 -5.79 -1.04 11.63
C LEU A 110 -6.99 -1.27 12.56
N PRO A 111 -8.13 -0.59 12.31
CA PRO A 111 -9.38 -0.96 12.93
C PRO A 111 -9.85 -2.33 12.46
N GLU A 112 -10.84 -2.90 13.14
CA GLU A 112 -11.54 -4.08 12.62
C GLU A 112 -12.17 -3.77 11.26
N LEU A 113 -11.82 -4.57 10.25
CA LEU A 113 -12.29 -4.37 8.89
C LEU A 113 -13.53 -5.23 8.60
N ALA A 114 -14.38 -4.70 7.74
CA ALA A 114 -15.54 -5.42 7.23
C ALA A 114 -15.11 -6.61 6.37
N PHE A 115 -15.93 -7.65 6.35
CA PHE A 115 -15.71 -8.90 5.62
C PHE A 115 -14.40 -9.59 6.00
N ASP A 116 -13.69 -10.08 5.02
CA ASP A 116 -12.35 -10.66 5.11
C ASP A 116 -11.24 -9.66 4.70
N HIS A 117 -11.53 -8.36 4.77
CA HIS A 117 -10.58 -7.34 4.31
C HIS A 117 -9.29 -7.30 5.15
N GLY A 118 -9.36 -7.71 6.42
CA GLY A 118 -8.17 -7.91 7.25
C GLY A 118 -7.24 -8.96 6.66
N ASP A 119 -7.79 -10.13 6.30
CA ASP A 119 -7.02 -11.22 5.69
C ASP A 119 -6.40 -10.81 4.35
N ILE A 120 -7.12 -9.98 3.58
CA ILE A 120 -6.59 -9.41 2.31
C ILE A 120 -5.37 -8.53 2.58
N VAL A 121 -5.43 -7.67 3.60
CA VAL A 121 -4.29 -6.79 3.97
C VAL A 121 -3.11 -7.65 4.44
N ASP A 122 -3.33 -8.63 5.30
CA ASP A 122 -2.28 -9.53 5.79
C ASP A 122 -1.62 -10.29 4.65
N TYR A 123 -2.41 -10.77 3.70
CA TYR A 123 -1.89 -11.40 2.48
C TYR A 123 -1.04 -10.42 1.65
N ALA A 124 -1.52 -9.18 1.47
CA ALA A 124 -0.79 -8.16 0.72
C ALA A 124 0.56 -7.82 1.38
N LEU A 125 0.58 -7.64 2.70
CA LEU A 125 1.80 -7.38 3.46
C LEU A 125 2.79 -8.55 3.38
N SER A 126 2.30 -9.77 3.50
CA SER A 126 3.12 -10.97 3.33
C SER A 126 3.76 -11.05 1.95
N ARG A 127 2.98 -10.77 0.89
CA ARG A 127 3.48 -10.74 -0.50
C ARG A 127 4.49 -9.63 -0.72
N LEU A 128 4.24 -8.45 -0.15
CA LEU A 128 5.14 -7.30 -0.25
C LEU A 128 6.48 -7.59 0.45
N ARG A 129 6.44 -8.15 1.65
CA ARG A 129 7.63 -8.56 2.41
C ARG A 129 8.45 -9.61 1.67
N GLY A 130 7.80 -10.59 1.05
CA GLY A 130 8.47 -11.56 0.21
C GLY A 130 9.11 -10.96 -1.06
N LYS A 131 8.55 -9.87 -1.57
CA LYS A 131 9.10 -9.17 -2.74
C LYS A 131 10.26 -8.21 -2.41
N ILE A 132 10.38 -7.76 -1.17
CA ILE A 132 11.43 -6.79 -0.78
C ILE A 132 12.85 -7.35 -0.90
N GLU A 133 12.99 -8.67 -0.94
CA GLU A 133 14.28 -9.32 -1.21
C GLU A 133 14.77 -9.08 -2.64
N TYR A 134 13.89 -8.63 -3.54
CA TYR A 134 14.19 -8.32 -4.93
C TYR A 134 14.25 -6.80 -5.16
N PRO A 135 15.43 -6.17 -5.15
CA PRO A 135 15.56 -4.71 -5.28
C PRO A 135 14.85 -4.12 -6.49
N GLN A 136 14.77 -4.85 -7.61
CA GLN A 136 14.09 -4.42 -8.83
C GLN A 136 12.60 -4.12 -8.63
N ILE A 137 11.98 -4.71 -7.63
CA ILE A 137 10.55 -4.48 -7.34
C ILE A 137 10.41 -3.23 -6.49
N VAL A 138 11.31 -3.04 -5.54
CA VAL A 138 11.27 -1.87 -4.64
C VAL A 138 11.61 -0.59 -5.39
N THR A 139 12.52 -0.62 -6.36
CA THR A 139 12.83 0.55 -7.18
C THR A 139 11.64 1.04 -8.01
N ARG A 140 10.70 0.16 -8.38
CA ARG A 140 9.44 0.57 -9.01
C ARG A 140 8.54 1.38 -8.08
N LEU A 141 8.74 1.29 -6.77
CA LEU A 141 7.95 1.92 -5.75
C LEU A 141 8.41 3.34 -5.44
N VAL A 142 9.70 3.61 -5.58
CA VAL A 142 10.32 4.94 -5.30
C VAL A 142 10.46 5.81 -6.56
N GLY A 143 10.04 5.31 -7.74
CA GLY A 143 10.15 6.02 -9.00
C GLY A 143 11.53 5.86 -9.67
N GLU A 144 11.74 6.56 -10.79
CA GLU A 144 12.96 6.44 -11.60
C GLU A 144 14.19 7.11 -10.96
N ARG A 145 13.96 8.09 -10.08
CA ARG A 145 15.01 8.83 -9.38
C ARG A 145 14.67 8.92 -7.91
N PHE A 146 15.58 8.50 -7.07
CA PHE A 146 15.39 8.49 -5.62
C PHE A 146 16.74 8.61 -4.92
N THR A 147 16.72 9.00 -3.66
CA THR A 147 17.89 8.93 -2.79
C THR A 147 17.97 7.55 -2.12
N LEU A 148 19.16 7.13 -1.73
CA LEU A 148 19.32 5.91 -0.94
C LEU A 148 18.57 5.96 0.40
N SER A 149 18.34 7.15 0.95
CA SER A 149 17.53 7.34 2.14
C SER A 149 16.06 7.04 1.87
N GLN A 150 15.48 7.56 0.80
CA GLN A 150 14.10 7.26 0.41
C GLN A 150 13.90 5.75 0.18
N LEU A 151 14.85 5.12 -0.50
CA LEU A 151 14.80 3.69 -0.70
C LEU A 151 14.88 2.92 0.64
N HIS A 152 15.75 3.34 1.55
CA HIS A 152 15.88 2.76 2.88
C HIS A 152 14.59 2.89 3.69
N ASP A 153 13.95 4.06 3.68
CA ASP A 153 12.69 4.30 4.38
C ASP A 153 11.57 3.36 3.88
N VAL A 154 11.50 3.12 2.56
CA VAL A 154 10.57 2.15 1.98
C VAL A 154 10.87 0.73 2.46
N TYR A 155 12.15 0.33 2.50
CA TYR A 155 12.53 -0.99 3.00
C TYR A 155 12.18 -1.18 4.48
N GLU A 156 12.41 -0.18 5.33
CA GLU A 156 12.01 -0.23 6.73
C GLU A 156 10.48 -0.32 6.89
N ALA A 157 9.74 0.51 6.15
CA ALA A 157 8.28 0.51 6.19
C ALA A 157 7.69 -0.85 5.79
N VAL A 158 8.23 -1.48 4.74
CA VAL A 158 7.76 -2.80 4.27
C VAL A 158 8.19 -3.91 5.22
N ALA A 159 9.42 -3.88 5.71
CA ALA A 159 9.94 -4.89 6.63
C ALA A 159 9.25 -4.82 8.01
N GLY A 160 8.72 -3.65 8.38
CA GLY A 160 8.14 -3.39 9.71
C GLY A 160 9.20 -3.42 10.83
N GLN A 161 10.46 -3.17 10.48
CA GLN A 161 11.59 -3.17 11.42
C GLN A 161 12.69 -2.22 10.96
N SER A 162 13.47 -1.75 11.91
CA SER A 162 14.63 -0.88 11.59
C SER A 162 15.72 -1.67 10.88
N ILE A 163 16.32 -1.05 9.87
CA ILE A 163 17.40 -1.60 9.04
C ILE A 163 18.61 -0.70 9.18
N ASP A 164 19.79 -1.26 9.49
CA ASP A 164 21.02 -0.49 9.56
C ASP A 164 21.35 0.18 8.23
N LEU A 165 21.38 1.52 8.23
CA LEU A 165 21.54 2.33 7.01
C LEU A 165 22.88 2.08 6.31
N ALA A 166 23.98 1.88 7.08
CA ALA A 166 25.30 1.67 6.49
C ALA A 166 25.39 0.31 5.78
N ASN A 167 24.84 -0.73 6.41
CA ASN A 167 24.72 -2.05 5.84
C ASN A 167 23.82 -2.05 4.59
N PHE A 168 22.68 -1.37 4.68
CA PHE A 168 21.75 -1.21 3.57
C PHE A 168 22.42 -0.55 2.36
N ARG A 169 23.07 0.60 2.55
CA ARG A 169 23.81 1.30 1.49
C ARG A 169 24.84 0.38 0.82
N ARG A 170 25.65 -0.31 1.63
CA ARG A 170 26.67 -1.24 1.11
C ARG A 170 26.04 -2.35 0.25
N LYS A 171 24.93 -2.95 0.71
CA LYS A 171 24.21 -3.98 -0.03
C LYS A 171 23.65 -3.47 -1.35
N MET A 172 23.01 -2.30 -1.31
CA MET A 172 22.38 -1.73 -2.51
C MET A 172 23.41 -1.34 -3.56
N LEU A 173 24.50 -0.70 -3.17
CA LEU A 173 25.59 -0.34 -4.10
C LEU A 173 26.31 -1.59 -4.66
N ALA A 174 26.49 -2.63 -3.85
CA ALA A 174 27.12 -3.88 -4.29
C ALA A 174 26.22 -4.70 -5.23
N SER A 175 24.91 -4.46 -5.24
CA SER A 175 23.98 -5.21 -6.10
C SER A 175 24.14 -4.94 -7.59
N GLY A 176 24.78 -3.82 -7.97
CA GLY A 176 24.93 -3.38 -9.36
C GLY A 176 23.61 -3.00 -10.05
N GLN A 177 22.53 -2.84 -9.28
CA GLN A 177 21.21 -2.52 -9.81
C GLN A 177 20.87 -1.03 -9.76
N LEU A 178 21.72 -0.24 -9.13
CA LEU A 178 21.58 1.20 -8.99
C LEU A 178 22.69 1.90 -9.78
N GLU A 179 22.30 2.88 -10.59
CA GLU A 179 23.24 3.80 -11.22
C GLU A 179 23.37 5.05 -10.34
N ASP A 180 24.60 5.38 -9.96
CA ASP A 180 24.87 6.63 -9.24
C ASP A 180 24.78 7.80 -10.22
N LEU A 181 23.78 8.68 -10.00
CA LEU A 181 23.67 9.92 -10.72
C LEU A 181 24.69 10.91 -10.14
N SER A 182 25.92 10.85 -10.58
CA SER A 182 26.97 11.80 -10.20
C SER A 182 26.51 13.21 -10.51
N LEU A 183 26.56 14.09 -9.52
CA LEU A 183 26.44 15.54 -9.73
C LEU A 183 27.55 15.95 -10.66
N ILE A 184 27.22 16.22 -11.91
CA ILE A 184 28.09 16.96 -12.80
C ILE A 184 28.12 18.39 -12.25
N HIS A 185 29.17 18.75 -11.54
CA HIS A 185 29.44 20.14 -11.27
C HIS A 185 29.74 20.84 -12.61
N ILE A 186 28.81 21.69 -13.04
CA ILE A 186 29.07 22.69 -14.07
C ILE A 186 29.68 23.91 -13.38
#